data_3169e4f44948c1e8749b2697b86e94eb
#
_entry.id   3169e4f44948c1e8749b2697b86e94eb
#
_cell.length_a   1.000
_cell.length_b   1.000
_cell.length_c   1.000
_cell.angle_alpha   90.00
_cell.angle_beta   90.00
_cell.angle_gamma   90.00
#
_symmetry.space_group_name_H-M   'P 1'
#
loop_
_entity.id
_entity.type
_entity.pdbx_description
1 polymer ?
#
loop_
_entity_poly.entity_id
_entity_poly.type
_entity_poly.pdbx_seq_one_letter_code
_entity_poly.pdbx_strand_id
1 'polypeptide(L)'
;MWCPQSTRAEALLSSCALINGASPMAVSEAFGDGFWSLITFTMQMAFVAIGGYVVATSAPAQRLILRLAAIPATGSGAVGLVATVSMLASLLNWGLSLIFGGLLVRALAQRRELRMDYRAAAAAAYLGLGATWAMGLSSSAAQLQANAASLPKSLLPITGVIPFSETIFLWQSAVITVSLLVVSVVIAVWSAPGPDTAVRR
;
A
#
# COMPACT_ATOMS: atom_id res chain seq x y z
N MET A 1 -2.38 -3.16 22.38
CA MET A 1 -1.58 -1.96 22.71
C MET A 1 -2.26 -0.78 22.04
N TRP A 2 -3.09 -0.01 22.76
CA TRP A 2 -3.84 1.14 22.26
C TRP A 2 -2.85 2.25 21.91
N CYS A 3 -2.95 2.81 20.70
CA CYS A 3 -2.09 3.90 20.27
C CYS A 3 -2.60 5.21 20.92
N PRO A 4 -1.89 5.80 21.88
CA PRO A 4 -2.38 7.00 22.60
C PRO A 4 -2.48 8.25 21.74
N GLN A 5 -2.04 8.19 20.46
CA GLN A 5 -2.11 9.33 19.54
C GLN A 5 -3.49 9.50 18.90
N SER A 6 -4.23 8.39 18.63
CA SER A 6 -5.57 8.47 18.04
C SER A 6 -6.57 9.10 19.02
N THR A 7 -6.54 8.69 20.28
CA THR A 7 -7.38 9.26 21.34
C THR A 7 -7.13 10.75 21.60
N ARG A 8 -5.89 11.22 21.41
CA ARG A 8 -5.58 12.66 21.54
C ARG A 8 -6.12 13.48 20.38
N ALA A 9 -6.05 12.96 19.15
CA ALA A 9 -6.59 13.65 17.99
C ALA A 9 -8.12 13.75 18.05
N GLU A 10 -8.81 12.67 18.44
CA GLU A 10 -10.26 12.65 18.65
C GLU A 10 -10.70 13.61 19.76
N ALA A 11 -9.97 13.62 20.88
CA ALA A 11 -10.23 14.55 21.98
C ALA A 11 -10.01 16.02 21.57
N LEU A 12 -8.99 16.31 20.78
CA LEU A 12 -8.73 17.67 20.27
C LEU A 12 -9.83 18.11 19.31
N LEU A 13 -10.24 17.29 18.34
CA LEU A 13 -11.28 17.60 17.39
C LEU A 13 -12.63 17.84 18.09
N SER A 14 -13.00 16.96 19.02
CA SER A 14 -14.21 17.10 19.81
C SER A 14 -14.18 18.37 20.68
N SER A 15 -13.04 18.66 21.31
CA SER A 15 -12.88 19.88 22.12
C SER A 15 -12.98 21.13 21.26
N CYS A 16 -12.36 21.16 20.08
CA CYS A 16 -12.48 22.29 19.15
C CYS A 16 -13.92 22.52 18.69
N ALA A 17 -14.67 21.45 18.40
CA ALA A 17 -16.07 21.56 18.01
C ALA A 17 -16.94 22.14 19.14
N LEU A 18 -16.74 21.68 20.37
CA LEU A 18 -17.45 22.19 21.56
C LEU A 18 -17.11 23.67 21.83
N ILE A 19 -15.84 24.06 21.71
CA ILE A 19 -15.41 25.46 21.87
C ILE A 19 -16.04 26.38 20.81
N ASN A 20 -16.24 25.88 19.58
CA ASN A 20 -16.92 26.58 18.50
C ASN A 20 -18.46 26.55 18.60
N GLY A 21 -19.01 26.10 19.73
CA GLY A 21 -20.44 26.17 20.02
C GLY A 21 -21.27 24.97 19.55
N ALA A 22 -20.64 23.88 19.11
CA ALA A 22 -21.36 22.65 18.81
C ALA A 22 -21.88 22.01 20.11
N SER A 23 -23.13 21.47 20.08
CA SER A 23 -23.64 20.73 21.22
C SER A 23 -22.94 19.38 21.37
N PRO A 24 -22.80 18.84 22.59
CA PRO A 24 -22.23 17.51 22.80
C PRO A 24 -22.96 16.40 22.01
N MET A 25 -24.28 16.57 21.85
CA MET A 25 -25.10 15.63 21.06
C MET A 25 -24.73 15.67 19.58
N ALA A 26 -24.57 16.86 19.00
CA ALA A 26 -24.16 17.03 17.61
C ALA A 26 -22.76 16.47 17.33
N VAL A 27 -21.84 16.60 18.29
CA VAL A 27 -20.49 16.00 18.18
C VAL A 27 -20.57 14.48 18.19
N SER A 28 -21.41 13.91 19.06
CA SER A 28 -21.62 12.46 19.15
C SER A 28 -22.29 11.89 17.89
N GLU A 29 -23.29 12.58 17.35
CA GLU A 29 -23.95 12.20 16.10
C GLU A 29 -22.97 12.25 14.93
N ALA A 30 -22.22 13.32 14.77
CA ALA A 30 -21.20 13.46 13.71
C ALA A 30 -20.11 12.38 13.79
N PHE A 31 -19.69 12.01 15.01
CA PHE A 31 -18.75 10.92 15.21
C PHE A 31 -19.38 9.57 14.81
N GLY A 32 -20.62 9.31 15.23
CA GLY A 32 -21.35 8.09 14.87
C GLY A 32 -21.53 7.96 13.36
N ASP A 33 -21.99 9.00 12.70
CA ASP A 33 -22.17 9.03 11.25
C ASP A 33 -20.88 8.81 10.49
N GLY A 34 -19.79 9.47 10.94
CA GLY A 34 -18.46 9.28 10.39
C GLY A 34 -17.97 7.85 10.54
N PHE A 35 -18.14 7.26 11.72
CA PHE A 35 -17.76 5.86 11.98
C PHE A 35 -18.52 4.88 11.08
N TRP A 36 -19.85 5.01 11.01
CA TRP A 36 -20.68 4.10 10.21
C TRP A 36 -20.46 4.28 8.70
N SER A 37 -20.17 5.49 8.24
CA SER A 37 -19.89 5.75 6.82
C SER A 37 -18.60 5.04 6.35
N LEU A 38 -17.64 4.80 7.25
CA LEU A 38 -16.39 4.11 6.95
C LEU A 38 -16.51 2.58 6.84
N ILE A 39 -17.63 1.98 7.28
CA ILE A 39 -17.77 0.51 7.27
C ILE A 39 -17.70 -0.04 5.85
N THR A 40 -18.40 0.55 4.90
CA THR A 40 -18.40 0.10 3.50
C THR A 40 -16.97 0.12 2.92
N PHE A 41 -16.23 1.21 3.16
CA PHE A 41 -14.85 1.34 2.75
C PHE A 41 -13.94 0.31 3.44
N THR A 42 -14.09 0.13 4.74
CA THR A 42 -13.32 -0.85 5.53
C THR A 42 -13.54 -2.27 5.01
N MET A 43 -14.78 -2.64 4.71
CA MET A 43 -15.10 -3.96 4.16
C MET A 43 -14.52 -4.15 2.76
N GLN A 44 -14.57 -3.12 1.90
CA GLN A 44 -13.92 -3.17 0.59
C GLN A 44 -12.42 -3.43 0.73
N MET A 45 -11.74 -2.71 1.62
CA MET A 45 -10.29 -2.89 1.86
C MET A 45 -9.96 -4.26 2.44
N ALA A 46 -10.81 -4.79 3.32
CA ALA A 46 -10.67 -6.15 3.82
C ALA A 46 -10.77 -7.20 2.70
N PHE A 47 -11.73 -7.07 1.79
CA PHE A 47 -11.85 -7.98 0.64
C PHE A 47 -10.67 -7.87 -0.34
N VAL A 48 -10.14 -6.67 -0.56
CA VAL A 48 -8.93 -6.47 -1.37
C VAL A 48 -7.73 -7.19 -0.74
N ALA A 49 -7.56 -7.08 0.59
CA ALA A 49 -6.49 -7.74 1.31
C ALA A 49 -6.64 -9.29 1.29
N ILE A 50 -7.85 -9.79 1.55
CA ILE A 50 -8.15 -11.25 1.52
C ILE A 50 -7.92 -11.79 0.11
N GLY A 51 -8.43 -11.13 -0.93
CA GLY A 51 -8.22 -11.52 -2.31
C GLY A 51 -6.74 -11.55 -2.70
N GLY A 52 -5.99 -10.52 -2.30
CA GLY A 52 -4.54 -10.47 -2.48
C GLY A 52 -3.82 -11.65 -1.81
N TYR A 53 -4.21 -11.98 -0.58
CA TYR A 53 -3.67 -13.14 0.14
C TYR A 53 -3.95 -14.47 -0.59
N VAL A 54 -5.19 -14.71 -0.97
CA VAL A 54 -5.60 -15.94 -1.68
C VAL A 54 -4.81 -16.11 -2.98
N VAL A 55 -4.67 -15.03 -3.76
CA VAL A 55 -3.89 -15.06 -5.02
C VAL A 55 -2.41 -15.31 -4.73
N ALA A 56 -1.81 -14.58 -3.78
CA ALA A 56 -0.38 -14.71 -3.46
C ALA A 56 0.02 -16.08 -2.91
N THR A 57 -0.90 -16.77 -2.23
CA THR A 57 -0.67 -18.11 -1.67
C THR A 57 -1.04 -19.24 -2.63
N SER A 58 -1.57 -18.93 -3.81
CA SER A 58 -1.93 -19.93 -4.83
C SER A 58 -0.70 -20.64 -5.39
N ALA A 59 -0.89 -21.88 -5.89
CA ALA A 59 0.20 -22.67 -6.46
C ALA A 59 0.91 -21.99 -7.66
N PRO A 60 0.22 -21.27 -8.57
CA PRO A 60 0.89 -20.52 -9.62
C PRO A 60 1.77 -19.39 -9.08
N ALA A 61 1.28 -18.64 -8.07
CA ALA A 61 2.04 -17.56 -7.46
C ALA A 61 3.28 -18.08 -6.74
N GLN A 62 3.17 -19.21 -6.02
CA GLN A 62 4.31 -19.86 -5.37
C GLN A 62 5.39 -20.29 -6.39
N ARG A 63 4.99 -20.84 -7.53
CA ARG A 63 5.93 -21.20 -8.61
C ARG A 63 6.62 -19.96 -9.18
N LEU A 64 5.88 -18.86 -9.34
CA LEU A 64 6.43 -17.59 -9.80
C LEU A 64 7.43 -17.02 -8.80
N ILE A 65 7.10 -17.04 -7.50
CA ILE A 65 8.00 -16.60 -6.42
C ILE A 65 9.33 -17.38 -6.47
N LEU A 66 9.28 -18.70 -6.61
CA LEU A 66 10.49 -19.52 -6.68
C LEU A 66 11.34 -19.21 -7.93
N ARG A 67 10.69 -18.96 -9.08
CA ARG A 67 11.39 -18.55 -10.31
C ARG A 67 12.04 -17.16 -10.13
N LEU A 68 11.32 -16.19 -9.59
CA LEU A 68 11.83 -14.85 -9.33
C LEU A 68 12.97 -14.88 -8.30
N ALA A 69 12.83 -15.69 -7.27
CA ALA A 69 13.88 -15.85 -6.26
C ALA A 69 15.18 -16.46 -6.82
N ALA A 70 15.14 -17.15 -7.96
CA ALA A 70 16.32 -17.71 -8.61
C ALA A 70 17.14 -16.68 -9.42
N ILE A 71 16.55 -15.52 -9.77
CA ILE A 71 17.15 -14.54 -10.70
C ILE A 71 18.35 -13.79 -10.08
N PRO A 72 18.28 -13.22 -8.86
CA PRO A 72 19.34 -12.36 -8.38
C PRO A 72 20.60 -13.15 -8.03
N ALA A 73 21.76 -12.55 -8.39
CA ALA A 73 23.08 -13.06 -8.06
C ALA A 73 23.72 -12.33 -6.86
N THR A 74 23.18 -11.18 -6.45
CA THR A 74 23.72 -10.35 -5.37
C THR A 74 22.66 -9.93 -4.38
N GLY A 75 23.05 -9.59 -3.14
CA GLY A 75 22.12 -9.14 -2.10
C GLY A 75 21.38 -7.85 -2.45
N SER A 76 22.09 -6.85 -2.99
CA SER A 76 21.46 -5.59 -3.45
C SER A 76 20.57 -5.81 -4.67
N GLY A 77 20.96 -6.70 -5.59
CA GLY A 77 20.10 -7.10 -6.71
C GLY A 77 18.82 -7.80 -6.24
N ALA A 78 18.88 -8.58 -5.17
CA ALA A 78 17.69 -9.19 -4.56
C ALA A 78 16.75 -8.13 -3.96
N VAL A 79 17.30 -7.11 -3.28
CA VAL A 79 16.53 -5.96 -2.77
C VAL A 79 15.83 -5.21 -3.91
N GLY A 80 16.57 -4.93 -5.01
CA GLY A 80 16.02 -4.27 -6.20
C GLY A 80 14.92 -5.09 -6.88
N LEU A 81 15.09 -6.41 -6.97
CA LEU A 81 14.06 -7.30 -7.50
C LEU A 81 12.79 -7.26 -6.65
N VAL A 82 12.92 -7.34 -5.32
CA VAL A 82 11.79 -7.24 -4.40
C VAL A 82 11.06 -5.91 -4.56
N ALA A 83 11.79 -4.80 -4.58
CA ALA A 83 11.23 -3.48 -4.81
C ALA A 83 10.40 -3.42 -6.10
N THR A 84 11.02 -3.82 -7.21
CA THR A 84 10.39 -3.79 -8.55
C THR A 84 9.14 -4.65 -8.60
N VAL A 85 9.23 -5.89 -8.12
CA VAL A 85 8.09 -6.83 -8.15
C VAL A 85 6.95 -6.36 -7.26
N SER A 86 7.25 -5.87 -6.05
CA SER A 86 6.24 -5.34 -5.14
C SER A 86 5.55 -4.11 -5.73
N MET A 87 6.29 -3.18 -6.31
CA MET A 87 5.72 -1.98 -6.92
C MET A 87 4.84 -2.32 -8.14
N LEU A 88 5.26 -3.23 -9.01
CA LEU A 88 4.46 -3.69 -10.14
C LEU A 88 3.21 -4.46 -9.69
N ALA A 89 3.32 -5.34 -8.69
CA ALA A 89 2.18 -6.08 -8.16
C ALA A 89 1.15 -5.14 -7.51
N SER A 90 1.59 -4.02 -6.91
CA SER A 90 0.69 -3.06 -6.28
C SER A 90 -0.17 -2.27 -7.28
N LEU A 91 0.27 -2.15 -8.52
CA LEU A 91 -0.55 -1.57 -9.60
C LEU A 91 -1.79 -2.41 -9.90
N LEU A 92 -1.72 -3.70 -9.67
CA LEU A 92 -2.88 -4.59 -9.78
C LEU A 92 -3.69 -4.60 -8.49
N ASN A 93 -3.03 -4.92 -7.38
CA ASN A 93 -3.65 -5.02 -6.06
C ASN A 93 -2.62 -4.81 -4.95
N TRP A 94 -2.86 -3.82 -4.08
CA TRP A 94 -1.94 -3.49 -2.99
C TRP A 94 -1.81 -4.62 -1.95
N GLY A 95 -2.90 -5.35 -1.66
CA GLY A 95 -2.87 -6.51 -0.76
C GLY A 95 -2.04 -7.67 -1.33
N LEU A 96 -2.18 -7.93 -2.63
CA LEU A 96 -1.33 -8.88 -3.36
C LEU A 96 0.15 -8.50 -3.24
N SER A 97 0.48 -7.22 -3.47
CA SER A 97 1.84 -6.70 -3.38
C SER A 97 2.51 -7.00 -2.04
N LEU A 98 1.82 -6.72 -0.94
CA LEU A 98 2.35 -6.94 0.41
C LEU A 98 2.65 -8.42 0.67
N ILE A 99 1.69 -9.29 0.38
CA ILE A 99 1.82 -10.72 0.66
C ILE A 99 2.85 -11.35 -0.27
N PHE A 100 2.76 -11.06 -1.56
CA PHE A 100 3.69 -11.59 -2.56
C PHE A 100 5.12 -11.11 -2.31
N GLY A 101 5.30 -9.81 -2.02
CA GLY A 101 6.59 -9.24 -1.66
C GLY A 101 7.19 -9.89 -0.42
N GLY A 102 6.40 -10.07 0.65
CA GLY A 102 6.83 -10.75 1.87
C GLY A 102 7.22 -12.22 1.64
N LEU A 103 6.46 -12.95 0.82
CA LEU A 103 6.79 -14.33 0.45
C LEU A 103 8.05 -14.40 -0.41
N LEU A 104 8.24 -13.46 -1.34
CA LEU A 104 9.46 -13.36 -2.16
C LEU A 104 10.69 -13.07 -1.29
N VAL A 105 10.61 -12.12 -0.35
CA VAL A 105 11.69 -11.86 0.63
C VAL A 105 12.03 -13.12 1.42
N ARG A 106 11.03 -13.84 1.88
CA ARG A 106 11.22 -15.10 2.61
C ARG A 106 11.92 -16.16 1.77
N ALA A 107 11.55 -16.31 0.49
CA ALA A 107 12.19 -17.24 -0.44
C ALA A 107 13.65 -16.84 -0.72
N LEU A 108 13.94 -15.56 -0.94
CA LEU A 108 15.28 -15.04 -1.13
C LEU A 108 16.17 -15.20 0.10
N ALA A 109 15.60 -15.05 1.31
CA ALA A 109 16.33 -15.22 2.56
C ALA A 109 16.84 -16.66 2.78
N GLN A 110 16.24 -17.66 2.14
CA GLN A 110 16.72 -19.05 2.16
C GLN A 110 18.01 -19.23 1.36
N ARG A 111 18.29 -18.33 0.41
CA ARG A 111 19.49 -18.34 -0.42
C ARG A 111 20.63 -17.60 0.28
N ARG A 112 21.30 -18.31 1.19
CA ARG A 112 22.38 -17.74 2.03
C ARG A 112 23.57 -17.19 1.23
N GLU A 113 23.77 -17.67 0.02
CA GLU A 113 24.83 -17.22 -0.90
C GLU A 113 24.65 -15.76 -1.34
N LEU A 114 23.42 -15.24 -1.34
CA LEU A 114 23.15 -13.85 -1.76
C LEU A 114 23.64 -12.81 -0.75
N ARG A 115 23.85 -13.19 0.51
CA ARG A 115 24.19 -12.28 1.62
C ARG A 115 23.28 -11.04 1.68
N MET A 116 22.00 -11.24 1.37
CA MET A 116 20.98 -10.19 1.34
C MET A 116 20.70 -9.67 2.74
N ASP A 117 20.58 -8.36 2.93
CA ASP A 117 20.06 -7.79 4.16
C ASP A 117 18.53 -7.98 4.20
N TYR A 118 18.08 -8.73 5.21
CA TYR A 118 16.66 -9.09 5.35
C TYR A 118 15.77 -7.88 5.64
N ARG A 119 16.27 -6.91 6.41
CA ARG A 119 15.51 -5.70 6.76
C ARG A 119 15.35 -4.78 5.57
N ALA A 120 16.42 -4.59 4.78
CA ALA A 120 16.36 -3.81 3.55
C ALA A 120 15.40 -4.44 2.53
N ALA A 121 15.44 -5.76 2.37
CA ALA A 121 14.50 -6.48 1.49
C ALA A 121 13.05 -6.40 1.99
N ALA A 122 12.82 -6.50 3.30
CA ALA A 122 11.48 -6.34 3.88
C ALA A 122 10.94 -4.92 3.69
N ALA A 123 11.79 -3.90 3.86
CA ALA A 123 11.43 -2.50 3.57
C ALA A 123 11.12 -2.31 2.08
N ALA A 124 11.92 -2.90 1.19
CA ALA A 124 11.69 -2.86 -0.26
C ALA A 124 10.37 -3.54 -0.67
N ALA A 125 9.96 -4.61 0.02
CA ALA A 125 8.66 -5.24 -0.22
C ALA A 125 7.46 -4.34 0.10
N TYR A 126 7.65 -3.32 0.94
CA TYR A 126 6.62 -2.36 1.30
C TYR A 126 6.48 -1.20 0.31
N LEU A 127 7.44 -1.01 -0.61
CA LEU A 127 7.43 0.08 -1.60
C LEU A 127 6.20 0.03 -2.52
N GLY A 128 5.66 -1.14 -2.79
CA GLY A 128 4.42 -1.28 -3.54
C GLY A 128 3.27 -0.51 -2.87
N LEU A 129 3.04 -0.72 -1.58
CA LEU A 129 2.04 0.04 -0.82
C LEU A 129 2.50 1.47 -0.52
N GLY A 130 3.79 1.70 -0.29
CA GLY A 130 4.31 3.02 0.08
C GLY A 130 4.34 4.03 -1.07
N ALA A 131 4.61 3.59 -2.29
CA ALA A 131 4.88 4.50 -3.40
C ALA A 131 3.92 4.40 -4.59
N THR A 132 3.46 3.20 -4.97
CA THR A 132 2.75 3.00 -6.26
C THR A 132 1.30 2.55 -6.15
N TRP A 133 0.81 2.14 -4.98
CA TRP A 133 -0.54 1.63 -4.82
C TRP A 133 -1.64 2.61 -5.28
N ALA A 134 -1.42 3.90 -5.05
CA ALA A 134 -2.38 4.96 -5.40
C ALA A 134 -2.57 5.12 -6.92
N MET A 135 -1.60 4.67 -7.71
CA MET A 135 -1.64 4.69 -9.18
C MET A 135 -2.16 3.38 -9.76
N GLY A 136 -2.49 2.40 -8.93
CA GLY A 136 -2.96 1.07 -9.34
C GLY A 136 -4.47 0.93 -9.37
N LEU A 137 -4.94 -0.19 -9.94
CA LEU A 137 -6.37 -0.52 -10.07
C LEU A 137 -7.07 -0.66 -8.71
N SER A 138 -6.34 -1.01 -7.66
CA SER A 138 -6.86 -1.11 -6.30
C SER A 138 -6.70 0.17 -5.47
N SER A 139 -6.41 1.30 -6.13
CA SER A 139 -6.35 2.61 -5.48
C SER A 139 -7.69 2.97 -4.86
N SER A 140 -7.72 3.08 -3.54
CA SER A 140 -8.94 3.45 -2.81
C SER A 140 -9.42 4.84 -3.18
N ALA A 141 -8.50 5.78 -3.41
CA ALA A 141 -8.84 7.15 -3.80
C ALA A 141 -9.50 7.18 -5.19
N ALA A 142 -8.93 6.49 -6.18
CA ALA A 142 -9.48 6.43 -7.53
C ALA A 142 -10.83 5.67 -7.55
N GLN A 143 -10.96 4.58 -6.78
CA GLN A 143 -12.20 3.82 -6.68
C GLN A 143 -13.33 4.62 -6.01
N LEU A 144 -13.02 5.37 -4.94
CA LEU A 144 -13.97 6.27 -4.30
C LEU A 144 -14.48 7.32 -5.29
N GLN A 145 -13.59 7.95 -6.04
CA GLN A 145 -13.93 9.01 -6.97
C GLN A 145 -14.68 8.51 -8.21
N ALA A 146 -14.44 7.27 -8.62
CA ALA A 146 -15.10 6.65 -9.78
C ALA A 146 -16.51 6.11 -9.49
N ASN A 147 -16.96 6.10 -8.21
CA ASN A 147 -18.24 5.52 -7.83
C ASN A 147 -19.12 6.53 -7.05
N ALA A 148 -20.22 6.94 -7.66
CA ALA A 148 -21.17 7.89 -7.05
C ALA A 148 -21.71 7.43 -5.69
N ALA A 149 -21.88 6.11 -5.48
CA ALA A 149 -22.38 5.58 -4.21
C ALA A 149 -21.35 5.64 -3.08
N SER A 150 -20.07 5.73 -3.40
CA SER A 150 -18.96 5.81 -2.44
C SER A 150 -18.56 7.25 -2.11
N LEU A 151 -18.93 8.21 -2.97
CA LEU A 151 -18.62 9.62 -2.74
C LEU A 151 -19.50 10.21 -1.63
N PRO A 152 -18.93 11.02 -0.73
CA PRO A 152 -19.68 11.82 0.21
C PRO A 152 -20.71 12.72 -0.52
N LYS A 153 -21.93 12.78 -0.01
CA LYS A 153 -23.02 13.58 -0.63
C LYS A 153 -22.65 15.07 -0.79
N SER A 154 -21.77 15.59 0.05
CA SER A 154 -21.26 16.96 0.00
C SER A 154 -20.28 17.19 -1.16
N LEU A 155 -19.53 16.17 -1.60
CA LEU A 155 -18.54 16.29 -2.68
C LEU A 155 -19.13 16.02 -4.05
N LEU A 156 -20.12 15.14 -4.15
CA LEU A 156 -20.74 14.76 -5.43
C LEU A 156 -21.18 15.95 -6.30
N PRO A 157 -21.83 17.02 -5.75
CA PRO A 157 -22.20 18.20 -6.56
C PRO A 157 -21.01 19.05 -7.02
N ILE A 158 -19.88 18.95 -6.35
CA ILE A 158 -18.69 19.78 -6.62
C ILE A 158 -17.77 19.08 -7.62
N THR A 159 -17.44 17.82 -7.40
CA THR A 159 -16.44 17.08 -8.20
C THR A 159 -17.08 16.22 -9.28
N GLY A 160 -18.35 15.82 -9.10
CA GLY A 160 -18.93 14.78 -9.94
C GLY A 160 -18.24 13.43 -9.74
N VAL A 161 -18.53 12.50 -10.64
CA VAL A 161 -17.86 11.19 -10.73
C VAL A 161 -16.70 11.31 -11.71
N ILE A 162 -15.49 11.00 -11.28
CA ILE A 162 -14.29 11.05 -12.13
C ILE A 162 -13.86 9.62 -12.45
N PRO A 163 -13.96 9.17 -13.71
CA PRO A 163 -13.62 7.82 -14.10
C PRO A 163 -12.11 7.56 -14.08
N PHE A 164 -11.71 6.28 -14.12
CA PHE A 164 -10.29 5.88 -14.13
C PHE A 164 -9.51 6.42 -15.32
N SER A 165 -10.18 6.68 -16.45
CA SER A 165 -9.58 7.32 -17.63
C SER A 165 -9.06 8.73 -17.35
N GLU A 166 -9.66 9.42 -16.39
CA GLU A 166 -9.29 10.78 -16.00
C GLU A 166 -8.46 10.82 -14.71
N THR A 167 -8.04 9.67 -14.20
CA THR A 167 -7.20 9.55 -13.02
C THR A 167 -5.97 8.68 -13.28
N ILE A 168 -6.07 7.37 -13.01
CA ILE A 168 -4.92 6.45 -13.06
C ILE A 168 -4.45 6.14 -14.50
N PHE A 169 -5.32 6.25 -15.49
CA PHE A 169 -4.96 6.01 -16.90
C PHE A 169 -4.53 7.25 -17.68
N LEU A 170 -4.33 8.37 -17.01
CA LEU A 170 -3.72 9.53 -17.63
C LEU A 170 -2.23 9.27 -17.92
N TRP A 171 -1.72 9.84 -19.02
CA TRP A 171 -0.30 9.72 -19.34
C TRP A 171 0.61 10.33 -18.26
N GLN A 172 0.16 11.38 -17.57
CA GLN A 172 0.85 11.99 -16.45
C GLN A 172 1.01 10.99 -15.30
N SER A 173 -0.05 10.23 -14.98
CA SER A 173 -0.02 9.18 -13.96
C SER A 173 0.97 8.07 -14.33
N ALA A 174 1.04 7.70 -15.61
CA ALA A 174 2.02 6.75 -16.10
C ALA A 174 3.46 7.25 -15.94
N VAL A 175 3.73 8.52 -16.28
CA VAL A 175 5.06 9.14 -16.11
C VAL A 175 5.45 9.18 -14.64
N ILE A 176 4.54 9.60 -13.75
CA ILE A 176 4.78 9.62 -12.30
C ILE A 176 5.07 8.21 -11.78
N THR A 177 4.28 7.21 -12.18
CA THR A 177 4.46 5.82 -11.77
C THR A 177 5.82 5.27 -12.18
N VAL A 178 6.22 5.48 -13.43
CA VAL A 178 7.54 5.05 -13.93
C VAL A 178 8.66 5.76 -13.20
N SER A 179 8.54 7.07 -13.00
CA SER A 179 9.53 7.87 -12.27
C SER A 179 9.68 7.39 -10.82
N LEU A 180 8.56 7.18 -10.12
CA LEU A 180 8.56 6.64 -8.75
C LEU A 180 9.18 5.25 -8.69
N LEU A 181 8.85 4.37 -9.65
CA LEU A 181 9.42 3.04 -9.72
C LEU A 181 10.94 3.09 -9.87
N VAL A 182 11.43 3.84 -10.86
CA VAL A 182 12.88 3.94 -11.12
C VAL A 182 13.61 4.53 -9.91
N VAL A 183 13.15 5.67 -9.41
CA VAL A 183 13.80 6.35 -8.27
C VAL A 183 13.78 5.46 -7.02
N SER A 184 12.64 4.85 -6.71
CA SER A 184 12.54 3.99 -5.52
C SER A 184 13.42 2.75 -5.61
N VAL A 185 13.48 2.10 -6.78
CA VAL A 185 14.35 0.93 -6.99
C VAL A 185 15.82 1.32 -6.89
N VAL A 186 16.23 2.44 -7.51
CA VAL A 186 17.59 2.94 -7.41
C VAL A 186 17.99 3.23 -5.96
N ILE A 187 17.12 3.93 -5.22
CA ILE A 187 17.36 4.22 -3.79
C ILE A 187 17.44 2.92 -2.99
N ALA A 188 16.53 1.96 -3.20
CA ALA A 188 16.50 0.69 -2.49
C ALA A 188 17.78 -0.12 -2.72
N VAL A 189 18.28 -0.16 -3.96
CA VAL A 189 19.53 -0.85 -4.30
C VAL A 189 20.74 -0.13 -3.71
N TRP A 190 20.76 1.20 -3.77
CA TRP A 190 21.88 2.02 -3.29
C TRP A 190 22.00 2.04 -1.78
N SER A 191 20.86 2.08 -1.09
CA SER A 191 20.79 2.09 0.38
C SER A 191 20.91 0.69 0.99
N ALA A 192 20.87 -0.38 0.18
CA ALA A 192 21.01 -1.75 0.69
C ALA A 192 22.40 -1.95 1.33
N PRO A 193 22.44 -2.43 2.59
CA PRO A 193 23.71 -2.71 3.27
C PRO A 193 24.56 -3.70 2.49
N GLY A 194 25.88 -3.48 2.51
CA GLY A 194 26.85 -4.39 1.90
C GLY A 194 26.85 -5.78 2.55
N PRO A 195 27.45 -6.79 1.90
CA PRO A 195 27.42 -8.18 2.36
C PRO A 195 28.03 -8.41 3.74
N ASP A 196 28.92 -7.51 4.19
CA ASP A 196 29.60 -7.62 5.49
C ASP A 196 28.77 -7.03 6.65
N THR A 197 27.87 -6.09 6.35
CA THR A 197 26.99 -5.43 7.33
C THR A 197 25.54 -5.94 7.27
N ALA A 198 25.25 -6.82 6.31
CA ALA A 198 23.91 -7.34 6.09
C ALA A 198 23.40 -8.17 7.27
N VAL A 199 22.21 -7.85 7.76
CA VAL A 199 21.51 -8.65 8.78
C VAL A 199 20.79 -9.80 8.10
N ARG A 200 21.19 -11.02 8.45
CA ARG A 200 20.62 -12.27 7.95
C ARG A 200 19.56 -12.78 8.92
N ARG A 201 18.60 -13.50 8.40
CA ARG A 201 17.61 -14.22 9.20
C ARG A 201 18.12 -15.59 9.59
#